data_70b1b27f575bb7d2a53d1849f33ca8f3
#
_entry.id   70b1b27f575bb7d2a53d1849f33ca8f3
#
_cell.length_a   1.000
_cell.length_b   1.000
_cell.length_c   1.000
_cell.angle_alpha   90.00
_cell.angle_beta   90.00
_cell.angle_gamma   90.00
#
_symmetry.space_group_name_H-M   'P 1'
#
loop_
_entity.id
_entity.type
_entity.pdbx_description
1 polymer ?
#
loop_
_entity_poly.entity_id
_entity_poly.type
_entity_poly.pdbx_seq_one_letter_code
_entity_poly.pdbx_strand_id
1 'polypeptide(L)'
;MTKKKKDNKKGLVAPIGATEIDITLISEDIHQPRKEFNQETLRELTETIKLRGVKSPISVRPNSDKPGTYIINHGARRYRASINAGLTKIPAFIDTDYSEADQVIENLQRDDLTSREIADFIGRQLAGGKTKSEIARLIGKTNPYITMHAALLDLPDPLADVYRTGRCTDVTAL
;
A
#
# COMPACT_ATOMS: atom_id res chain seq x y z
N MET A 1 20.32 29.56 37.89
CA MET A 1 19.91 28.15 38.11
C MET A 1 19.06 27.70 36.92
N THR A 2 19.70 27.10 35.93
CA THR A 2 19.06 26.71 34.65
C THR A 2 18.71 25.24 34.73
N LYS A 3 17.43 24.93 34.81
CA LYS A 3 16.94 23.54 34.81
C LYS A 3 17.10 22.94 33.41
N LYS A 4 18.09 22.04 33.27
CA LYS A 4 18.20 21.15 32.10
C LYS A 4 16.95 20.23 32.04
N LYS A 5 16.12 20.40 31.01
CA LYS A 5 15.12 19.41 30.61
C LYS A 5 15.85 18.12 30.23
N LYS A 6 15.67 17.07 31.00
CA LYS A 6 16.06 15.71 30.62
C LYS A 6 15.15 15.25 29.48
N ASP A 7 15.69 15.24 28.27
CA ASP A 7 15.12 14.52 27.14
C ASP A 7 15.16 13.01 27.43
N ASN A 8 14.01 12.49 27.85
CA ASN A 8 13.83 11.07 28.11
C ASN A 8 13.56 10.35 26.75
N LYS A 9 14.54 10.34 25.85
CA LYS A 9 14.56 9.48 24.68
C LYS A 9 14.78 8.05 25.17
N LYS A 10 13.71 7.33 25.55
CA LYS A 10 13.72 5.87 25.49
C LYS A 10 13.99 5.49 24.04
N GLY A 11 15.22 5.10 23.76
CA GLY A 11 15.61 4.60 22.45
C GLY A 11 14.71 3.42 22.09
N LEU A 12 13.82 3.64 21.13
CA LEU A 12 13.10 2.55 20.48
C LEU A 12 14.16 1.74 19.73
N VAL A 13 14.42 0.53 20.21
CA VAL A 13 15.26 -0.44 19.50
C VAL A 13 14.45 -0.89 18.29
N ALA A 14 14.93 -0.60 17.09
CA ALA A 14 14.34 -1.09 15.86
C ALA A 14 14.32 -2.63 15.89
N PRO A 15 13.26 -3.29 15.39
CA PRO A 15 13.24 -4.75 15.25
C PRO A 15 14.42 -5.24 14.43
N ILE A 16 14.91 -6.45 14.72
CA ILE A 16 16.08 -7.05 14.06
C ILE A 16 15.91 -7.00 12.53
N GLY A 17 16.88 -6.41 11.83
CA GLY A 17 16.88 -6.24 10.38
C GLY A 17 16.16 -4.99 9.85
N ALA A 18 15.44 -4.23 10.70
CA ALA A 18 14.85 -2.96 10.29
C ALA A 18 15.82 -1.80 10.46
N THR A 19 15.79 -0.85 9.54
CA THR A 19 16.56 0.40 9.54
C THR A 19 15.65 1.58 9.87
N GLU A 20 16.15 2.53 10.67
CA GLU A 20 15.46 3.80 10.93
C GLU A 20 15.62 4.73 9.72
N ILE A 21 14.52 5.02 9.02
CA ILE A 21 14.50 5.91 7.86
C ILE A 21 13.81 7.22 8.23
N ASP A 22 14.36 8.34 7.75
CA ASP A 22 13.74 9.65 7.89
C ASP A 22 12.40 9.67 7.11
N ILE A 23 11.33 10.11 7.79
CA ILE A 23 9.97 10.13 7.20
C ILE A 23 9.92 11.00 5.95
N THR A 24 10.73 12.05 5.87
CA THR A 24 10.78 12.95 4.71
C THR A 24 11.35 12.31 3.45
N LEU A 25 12.09 11.21 3.60
CA LEU A 25 12.64 10.43 2.48
C LEU A 25 11.67 9.37 1.96
N ILE A 26 10.51 9.21 2.60
CA ILE A 26 9.54 8.17 2.26
C ILE A 26 8.31 8.82 1.60
N SER A 27 7.82 8.21 0.55
CA SER A 27 6.58 8.59 -0.14
C SER A 27 5.63 7.41 -0.26
N GLU A 28 4.34 7.71 -0.33
CA GLU A 28 3.34 6.70 -0.69
C GLU A 28 3.39 6.42 -2.18
N ASP A 29 3.07 5.19 -2.56
CA ASP A 29 2.94 4.81 -3.97
C ASP A 29 1.66 5.43 -4.55
N ILE A 30 1.77 6.09 -5.71
CA ILE A 30 0.63 6.69 -6.43
C ILE A 30 -0.38 5.61 -6.85
N HIS A 31 0.10 4.38 -7.06
CA HIS A 31 -0.69 3.23 -7.49
C HIS A 31 -1.22 2.39 -6.34
N GLN A 32 -1.03 2.83 -5.08
CA GLN A 32 -1.62 2.11 -3.95
C GLN A 32 -3.15 2.10 -4.04
N PRO A 33 -3.77 0.92 -4.02
CA PRO A 33 -5.22 0.78 -4.18
C PRO A 33 -5.99 1.43 -3.02
N ARG A 34 -5.46 1.39 -1.81
CA ARG A 34 -6.15 1.89 -0.62
C ARG A 34 -5.83 3.35 -0.33
N LYS A 35 -6.64 4.27 -0.87
CA LYS A 35 -6.50 5.72 -0.67
C LYS A 35 -7.25 6.23 0.56
N GLU A 36 -8.33 5.56 0.95
CA GLU A 36 -9.18 5.98 2.08
C GLU A 36 -8.93 5.12 3.31
N PHE A 37 -8.65 5.79 4.42
CA PHE A 37 -8.53 5.18 5.73
C PHE A 37 -9.61 5.75 6.65
N ASN A 38 -10.25 4.89 7.43
CA ASN A 38 -11.15 5.33 8.48
C ASN A 38 -10.37 6.23 9.45
N GLN A 39 -10.83 7.47 9.59
CA GLN A 39 -10.17 8.53 10.37
C GLN A 39 -10.08 8.18 11.86
N GLU A 40 -11.09 7.50 12.40
CA GLU A 40 -11.13 7.11 13.80
C GLU A 40 -10.05 6.08 14.12
N THR A 41 -9.96 5.01 13.32
CA THR A 41 -8.94 3.98 13.51
C THR A 41 -7.52 4.48 13.24
N LEU A 42 -7.35 5.51 12.38
CA LEU A 42 -6.06 6.16 12.17
C LEU A 42 -5.66 6.99 13.39
N ARG A 43 -6.63 7.63 14.03
CA ARG A 43 -6.44 8.43 15.25
C ARG A 43 -6.01 7.57 16.44
N GLU A 44 -6.69 6.43 16.65
CA GLU A 44 -6.31 5.45 17.68
C GLU A 44 -4.89 4.91 17.47
N LEU A 45 -4.54 4.59 16.21
CA LEU A 45 -3.20 4.15 15.88
C LEU A 45 -2.15 5.25 16.14
N THR A 46 -2.48 6.51 15.85
CA THR A 46 -1.62 7.66 16.13
C THR A 46 -1.32 7.79 17.62
N GLU A 47 -2.33 7.70 18.47
CA GLU A 47 -2.14 7.76 19.93
C GLU A 47 -1.31 6.57 20.44
N THR A 48 -1.55 5.38 19.89
CA THR A 48 -0.74 4.20 20.21
C THR A 48 0.74 4.41 19.83
N ILE A 49 1.01 4.97 18.65
CA ILE A 49 2.37 5.25 18.19
C ILE A 49 3.05 6.34 19.04
N LYS A 50 2.34 7.37 19.47
CA LYS A 50 2.87 8.36 20.39
C LYS A 50 3.33 7.74 21.71
N LEU A 51 2.57 6.80 22.24
CA LEU A 51 2.83 6.17 23.54
C LEU A 51 3.92 5.09 23.48
N ARG A 52 3.91 4.28 22.42
CA ARG A 52 4.70 3.02 22.34
C ARG A 52 5.68 2.98 21.19
N GLY A 53 5.67 3.99 20.29
CA GLY A 53 6.39 3.98 19.03
C GLY A 53 5.86 2.96 18.03
N VAL A 54 6.53 2.85 16.90
CA VAL A 54 6.18 1.90 15.83
C VAL A 54 6.77 0.54 16.16
N LYS A 55 5.95 -0.43 16.52
CA LYS A 55 6.37 -1.79 16.90
C LYS A 55 6.64 -2.70 15.70
N SER A 56 5.84 -2.56 14.64
CA SER A 56 6.02 -3.32 13.41
C SER A 56 6.57 -2.38 12.33
N PRO A 57 7.76 -2.62 11.78
CA PRO A 57 8.31 -1.82 10.71
C PRO A 57 7.39 -1.75 9.49
N ILE A 58 7.52 -0.70 8.71
CA ILE A 58 6.94 -0.65 7.37
C ILE A 58 7.87 -1.36 6.39
N SER A 59 7.38 -1.71 5.19
CA SER A 59 8.23 -2.16 4.08
C SER A 59 8.29 -1.07 3.03
N VAL A 60 9.49 -0.80 2.54
CA VAL A 60 9.76 0.21 1.52
C VAL A 60 10.71 -0.33 0.46
N ARG A 61 10.63 0.20 -0.77
CA ARG A 61 11.60 -0.03 -1.83
C ARG A 61 12.31 1.27 -2.21
N PRO A 62 13.54 1.21 -2.75
CA PRO A 62 14.19 2.38 -3.32
C PRO A 62 13.33 3.00 -4.43
N ASN A 63 13.30 4.31 -4.49
CA ASN A 63 12.62 5.04 -5.57
C ASN A 63 13.58 5.19 -6.76
N SER A 64 13.25 4.55 -7.89
CA SER A 64 14.05 4.64 -9.12
C SER A 64 14.09 6.06 -9.70
N ASP A 65 13.01 6.83 -9.54
CA ASP A 65 12.87 8.16 -10.12
C ASP A 65 13.58 9.23 -9.28
N LYS A 66 13.77 8.96 -7.98
CA LYS A 66 14.41 9.89 -7.04
C LYS A 66 15.39 9.16 -6.13
N PRO A 67 16.65 8.99 -6.56
CA PRO A 67 17.67 8.31 -5.76
C PRO A 67 17.80 8.85 -4.35
N GLY A 68 17.96 7.95 -3.38
CA GLY A 68 18.04 8.30 -1.96
C GLY A 68 16.71 8.47 -1.26
N THR A 69 15.60 8.27 -1.97
CA THR A 69 14.24 8.22 -1.39
C THR A 69 13.64 6.83 -1.52
N TYR A 70 12.52 6.61 -0.84
CA TYR A 70 11.86 5.32 -0.75
C TYR A 70 10.36 5.44 -1.04
N ILE A 71 9.78 4.37 -1.55
CA ILE A 71 8.34 4.22 -1.79
C ILE A 71 7.82 3.12 -0.86
N ILE A 72 6.67 3.35 -0.24
CA ILE A 72 6.06 2.39 0.68
C ILE A 72 5.51 1.21 -0.12
N ASN A 73 5.95 -0.01 0.25
CA ASN A 73 5.33 -1.26 -0.18
C ASN A 73 4.15 -1.59 0.74
N HIS A 74 4.41 -1.62 2.06
CA HIS A 74 3.41 -1.98 3.07
C HIS A 74 3.49 -1.06 4.28
N GLY A 75 2.32 -0.81 4.90
CA GLY A 75 2.24 -0.08 6.16
C GLY A 75 1.92 1.41 6.01
N ALA A 76 1.24 1.84 4.94
CA ALA A 76 0.82 3.22 4.72
C ALA A 76 0.05 3.82 5.92
N ARG A 77 -0.82 3.03 6.60
CA ARG A 77 -1.49 3.49 7.83
C ARG A 77 -0.50 3.83 8.95
N ARG A 78 0.53 2.98 9.14
CA ARG A 78 1.58 3.22 10.16
C ARG A 78 2.41 4.45 9.82
N TYR A 79 2.73 4.64 8.55
CA TYR A 79 3.42 5.81 8.04
C TYR A 79 2.63 7.10 8.31
N ARG A 80 1.35 7.17 7.90
CA ARG A 80 0.48 8.32 8.16
C ARG A 80 0.30 8.60 9.65
N ALA A 81 0.07 7.55 10.44
CA ALA A 81 -0.04 7.68 11.89
C ALA A 81 1.26 8.16 12.54
N SER A 82 2.42 7.80 11.98
CA SER A 82 3.74 8.27 12.45
C SER A 82 3.95 9.76 12.16
N ILE A 83 3.53 10.22 10.98
CA ILE A 83 3.52 11.66 10.64
C ILE A 83 2.62 12.42 11.62
N ASN A 84 1.39 11.94 11.83
CA ASN A 84 0.44 12.56 12.75
C ASN A 84 0.92 12.53 14.21
N ALA A 85 1.73 11.54 14.58
CA ALA A 85 2.38 11.44 15.88
C ALA A 85 3.60 12.37 16.04
N GLY A 86 4.05 13.02 14.97
CA GLY A 86 5.21 13.92 14.97
C GLY A 86 6.56 13.20 15.00
N LEU A 87 6.63 11.95 14.55
CA LEU A 87 7.90 11.23 14.45
C LEU A 87 8.72 11.77 13.27
N THR A 88 10.04 11.85 13.46
CA THR A 88 11.00 12.22 12.41
C THR A 88 11.53 11.01 11.65
N LYS A 89 11.52 9.83 12.28
CA LYS A 89 12.00 8.57 11.71
C LYS A 89 11.01 7.44 11.97
N ILE A 90 11.05 6.43 11.13
CA ILE A 90 10.22 5.24 11.22
C ILE A 90 11.05 4.00 10.92
N PRO A 91 10.89 2.89 11.69
CA PRO A 91 11.56 1.64 11.38
C PRO A 91 10.97 1.03 10.09
N ALA A 92 11.86 0.65 9.17
CA ALA A 92 11.48 0.11 7.87
C ALA A 92 12.40 -1.05 7.45
N PHE A 93 11.84 -2.02 6.72
CA PHE A 93 12.59 -2.98 5.93
C PHE A 93 12.74 -2.44 4.52
N ILE A 94 13.96 -2.46 3.98
CA ILE A 94 14.21 -2.11 2.59
C ILE A 94 14.15 -3.40 1.77
N ASP A 95 13.12 -3.48 0.92
CA ASP A 95 12.89 -4.61 0.02
C ASP A 95 13.11 -4.13 -1.41
N THR A 96 14.22 -4.55 -2.02
CA THR A 96 14.63 -4.16 -3.35
C THR A 96 13.94 -4.95 -4.44
N ASP A 97 13.41 -6.13 -4.11
CA ASP A 97 12.84 -7.09 -5.06
C ASP A 97 11.31 -6.98 -5.15
N TYR A 98 10.73 -6.08 -4.36
CA TYR A 98 9.28 -5.88 -4.30
C TYR A 98 8.72 -5.31 -5.61
N SER A 99 7.76 -6.00 -6.17
CA SER A 99 7.06 -5.63 -7.42
C SER A 99 5.61 -5.21 -7.18
N GLU A 100 4.99 -4.56 -8.18
CA GLU A 100 3.56 -4.27 -8.18
C GLU A 100 2.71 -5.56 -8.05
N ALA A 101 3.20 -6.67 -8.61
CA ALA A 101 2.53 -7.96 -8.50
C ALA A 101 2.51 -8.47 -7.05
N ASP A 102 3.60 -8.30 -6.29
CA ASP A 102 3.66 -8.71 -4.88
C ASP A 102 2.65 -7.92 -4.04
N GLN A 103 2.50 -6.64 -4.33
CA GLN A 103 1.48 -5.79 -3.69
C GLN A 103 0.05 -6.28 -3.96
N VAL A 104 -0.23 -6.64 -5.21
CA VAL A 104 -1.55 -7.17 -5.59
C VAL A 104 -1.79 -8.53 -4.95
N ILE A 105 -0.79 -9.43 -4.93
CA ILE A 105 -0.89 -10.75 -4.29
C ILE A 105 -1.23 -10.61 -2.81
N GLU A 106 -0.51 -9.76 -2.07
CA GLU A 106 -0.75 -9.54 -0.64
C GLU A 106 -2.18 -9.03 -0.39
N ASN A 107 -2.60 -8.03 -1.15
CA ASN A 107 -3.93 -7.45 -0.99
C ASN A 107 -5.06 -8.42 -1.40
N LEU A 108 -4.83 -9.27 -2.42
CA LEU A 108 -5.75 -10.35 -2.80
C LEU A 108 -5.90 -11.43 -1.72
N GLN A 109 -4.84 -11.68 -0.94
CA GLN A 109 -4.89 -12.64 0.17
C GLN A 109 -5.67 -12.10 1.37
N ARG A 110 -5.84 -10.78 1.48
CA ARG A 110 -6.59 -10.11 2.55
C ARG A 110 -8.01 -9.72 2.15
N ASP A 111 -8.45 -10.04 0.94
CA ASP A 111 -9.71 -9.55 0.34
C ASP A 111 -9.86 -8.01 0.41
N ASP A 112 -8.73 -7.31 0.36
CA ASP A 112 -8.65 -5.85 0.51
C ASP A 112 -8.82 -5.10 -0.83
N LEU A 113 -8.80 -5.80 -1.99
CA LEU A 113 -8.94 -5.22 -3.32
C LEU A 113 -10.37 -5.30 -3.84
N THR A 114 -10.83 -4.19 -4.36
CA THR A 114 -12.07 -4.14 -5.16
C THR A 114 -11.84 -4.77 -6.54
N SER A 115 -12.92 -5.25 -7.17
CA SER A 115 -12.87 -5.79 -8.54
C SER A 115 -12.30 -4.78 -9.54
N ARG A 116 -12.52 -3.49 -9.30
CA ARG A 116 -11.98 -2.40 -10.12
C ARG A 116 -10.47 -2.29 -10.01
N GLU A 117 -9.93 -2.31 -8.80
CA GLU A 117 -8.49 -2.24 -8.58
C GLU A 117 -7.77 -3.42 -9.21
N ILE A 118 -8.39 -4.61 -9.17
CA ILE A 118 -7.91 -5.81 -9.86
C ILE A 118 -7.95 -5.61 -11.37
N ALA A 119 -9.04 -5.09 -11.92
CA ALA A 119 -9.18 -4.82 -13.35
C ALA A 119 -8.13 -3.80 -13.82
N ASP A 120 -7.95 -2.70 -13.10
CA ASP A 120 -6.96 -1.65 -13.40
C ASP A 120 -5.52 -2.22 -13.41
N PHE A 121 -5.18 -3.09 -12.46
CA PHE A 121 -3.90 -3.80 -12.46
C PHE A 121 -3.75 -4.69 -13.70
N ILE A 122 -4.76 -5.53 -13.99
CA ILE A 122 -4.74 -6.41 -15.18
C ILE A 122 -4.56 -5.58 -16.46
N GLY A 123 -5.27 -4.45 -16.57
CA GLY A 123 -5.17 -3.54 -17.71
C GLY A 123 -3.75 -3.01 -17.92
N ARG A 124 -3.08 -2.57 -16.85
CA ARG A 124 -1.68 -2.12 -16.92
C ARG A 124 -0.73 -3.24 -17.36
N GLN A 125 -0.92 -4.46 -16.85
CA GLN A 125 -0.08 -5.59 -17.23
C GLN A 125 -0.29 -6.01 -18.69
N LEU A 126 -1.54 -5.96 -19.19
CA LEU A 126 -1.86 -6.21 -20.61
C LEU A 126 -1.27 -5.13 -21.51
N ALA A 127 -1.39 -3.84 -21.14
CA ALA A 127 -0.76 -2.73 -21.85
C ALA A 127 0.77 -2.84 -21.88
N GLY A 128 1.37 -3.43 -20.84
CA GLY A 128 2.80 -3.78 -20.77
C GLY A 128 3.20 -5.00 -21.61
N GLY A 129 2.27 -5.60 -22.36
CA GLY A 129 2.54 -6.70 -23.30
C GLY A 129 2.45 -8.11 -22.71
N LYS A 130 2.04 -8.26 -21.43
CA LYS A 130 1.82 -9.58 -20.83
C LYS A 130 0.53 -10.21 -21.32
N THR A 131 0.54 -11.52 -21.51
CA THR A 131 -0.66 -12.32 -21.81
C THR A 131 -1.50 -12.56 -20.54
N LYS A 132 -2.80 -12.82 -20.72
CA LYS A 132 -3.69 -13.19 -19.60
C LYS A 132 -3.17 -14.40 -18.81
N SER A 133 -2.54 -15.36 -19.47
CA SER A 133 -1.96 -16.55 -18.83
C SER A 133 -0.72 -16.22 -17.98
N GLU A 134 0.09 -15.28 -18.40
CA GLU A 134 1.24 -14.80 -17.62
C GLU A 134 0.77 -14.02 -16.39
N ILE A 135 -0.25 -13.16 -16.54
CA ILE A 135 -0.84 -12.42 -15.43
C ILE A 135 -1.47 -13.39 -14.42
N ALA A 136 -2.21 -14.40 -14.89
CA ALA A 136 -2.82 -15.41 -14.04
C ALA A 136 -1.75 -16.13 -13.18
N ARG A 137 -0.66 -16.55 -13.81
CA ARG A 137 0.50 -17.17 -13.12
C ARG A 137 1.15 -16.21 -12.14
N LEU A 138 1.32 -14.95 -12.54
CA LEU A 138 1.97 -13.92 -11.74
C LEU A 138 1.26 -13.69 -10.40
N ILE A 139 -0.07 -13.63 -10.39
CA ILE A 139 -0.86 -13.35 -9.17
C ILE A 139 -1.51 -14.59 -8.54
N GLY A 140 -1.18 -15.80 -9.03
CA GLY A 140 -1.70 -17.05 -8.49
C GLY A 140 -3.21 -17.25 -8.69
N LYS A 141 -3.78 -16.72 -9.77
CA LYS A 141 -5.19 -16.85 -10.12
C LYS A 141 -5.38 -17.66 -11.42
N THR A 142 -6.63 -17.97 -11.76
CA THR A 142 -6.97 -18.72 -12.97
C THR A 142 -7.18 -17.80 -14.18
N ASN A 143 -7.03 -18.33 -15.41
CA ASN A 143 -7.33 -17.57 -16.63
C ASN A 143 -8.78 -17.03 -16.70
N PRO A 144 -9.80 -17.80 -16.30
CA PRO A 144 -11.18 -17.28 -16.20
C PRO A 144 -11.28 -16.07 -15.27
N TYR A 145 -10.60 -16.08 -14.11
CA TYR A 145 -10.56 -14.96 -13.19
C TYR A 145 -10.00 -13.70 -13.86
N ILE A 146 -8.88 -13.82 -14.57
CA ILE A 146 -8.28 -12.68 -15.30
C ILE A 146 -9.22 -12.17 -16.40
N THR A 147 -9.85 -13.09 -17.14
CA THR A 147 -10.75 -12.72 -18.25
C THR A 147 -11.98 -11.98 -17.75
N MET A 148 -12.56 -12.43 -16.63
CA MET A 148 -13.73 -11.79 -16.01
C MET A 148 -13.40 -10.36 -15.54
N HIS A 149 -12.28 -10.16 -14.86
CA HIS A 149 -11.88 -8.80 -14.40
C HIS A 149 -11.43 -7.91 -15.58
N ALA A 150 -10.76 -8.46 -16.59
CA ALA A 150 -10.40 -7.71 -17.79
C ALA A 150 -11.62 -7.19 -18.56
N ALA A 151 -12.76 -7.91 -18.55
CA ALA A 151 -13.99 -7.47 -19.18
C ALA A 151 -14.55 -6.17 -18.57
N LEU A 152 -14.22 -5.87 -17.31
CA LEU A 152 -14.61 -4.62 -16.65
C LEU A 152 -13.94 -3.36 -17.24
N LEU A 153 -12.86 -3.54 -18.00
CA LEU A 153 -12.16 -2.44 -18.67
C LEU A 153 -12.88 -1.98 -19.94
N ASP A 154 -13.66 -2.86 -20.56
CA ASP A 154 -14.35 -2.65 -21.83
C ASP A 154 -15.89 -2.58 -21.66
N LEU A 155 -16.36 -2.17 -20.48
CA LEU A 155 -17.80 -2.06 -20.22
C LEU A 155 -18.44 -0.98 -21.11
N PRO A 156 -19.63 -1.22 -21.70
CA PRO A 156 -20.43 -0.20 -22.35
C PRO A 156 -20.71 0.99 -21.42
N ASP A 157 -20.78 2.22 -21.96
CA ASP A 157 -20.91 3.45 -21.18
C ASP A 157 -21.95 3.41 -20.04
N PRO A 158 -23.19 2.90 -20.24
CA PRO A 158 -24.18 2.84 -19.15
C PRO A 158 -23.75 1.95 -17.98
N LEU A 159 -23.09 0.81 -18.28
CA LEU A 159 -22.58 -0.12 -17.26
C LEU A 159 -21.30 0.40 -16.61
N ALA A 160 -20.45 1.05 -17.40
CA ALA A 160 -19.23 1.69 -16.90
C ALA A 160 -19.55 2.78 -15.86
N ASP A 161 -20.64 3.53 -16.02
CA ASP A 161 -21.07 4.53 -15.05
C ASP A 161 -21.59 3.90 -13.75
N VAL A 162 -22.37 2.83 -13.84
CA VAL A 162 -22.86 2.08 -12.67
C VAL A 162 -21.69 1.49 -11.88
N TYR A 163 -20.68 0.97 -12.58
CA TYR A 163 -19.47 0.41 -11.99
C TYR A 163 -18.58 1.51 -11.36
N ARG A 164 -18.35 2.62 -12.08
CA ARG A 164 -17.55 3.76 -11.58
C ARG A 164 -18.15 4.44 -10.36
N THR A 165 -19.47 4.49 -10.25
CA THR A 165 -20.17 5.07 -9.10
C THR A 165 -20.28 4.11 -7.92
N GLY A 166 -19.79 2.86 -8.04
CA GLY A 166 -19.85 1.86 -6.97
C GLY A 166 -21.27 1.34 -6.68
N ARG A 167 -22.24 1.60 -7.58
CA ARG A 167 -23.62 1.13 -7.44
C ARG A 167 -23.77 -0.36 -7.71
N CYS A 168 -22.83 -0.96 -8.41
CA CYS A 168 -22.66 -2.40 -8.58
C CYS A 168 -21.18 -2.75 -8.43
N THR A 169 -20.88 -3.69 -7.54
CA THR A 169 -19.52 -4.20 -7.28
C THR A 169 -19.37 -5.67 -7.65
N ASP A 170 -20.47 -6.32 -8.01
CA ASP A 170 -20.47 -7.72 -8.40
C ASP A 170 -20.08 -7.86 -9.88
N VAL A 171 -18.91 -8.45 -10.11
CA VAL A 171 -18.33 -8.67 -11.46
C VAL A 171 -19.19 -9.63 -12.29
N THR A 172 -19.97 -10.52 -11.67
CA THR A 172 -20.80 -11.48 -12.37
C THR A 172 -22.15 -10.91 -12.77
N ALA A 173 -22.54 -9.77 -12.21
CA ALA A 173 -23.78 -9.06 -12.52
C ALA A 173 -23.62 -8.00 -13.62
N LEU A 174 -22.39 -7.71 -14.03
CA LEU A 174 -22.01 -6.76 -15.10
C LEU A 174 -21.66 -7.49 -16.39
#